data_f5f895852a48c097461efdc6e5510b74
#
_entry.id   f5f895852a48c097461efdc6e5510b74
#
_cell.length_a   1.000
_cell.length_b   1.000
_cell.length_c   1.000
_cell.angle_alpha   90.00
_cell.angle_beta   90.00
_cell.angle_gamma   90.00
#
_symmetry.space_group_name_H-M   'P 1'
#
loop_
_entity.id
_entity.type
_entity.pdbx_description
1 polymer ?
#
loop_
_entity_poly.entity_id
_entity_poly.type
_entity_poly.pdbx_seq_one_letter_code
_entity_poly.pdbx_strand_id
1 'polypeptide(L)'
;MNKKLLAVALAGAVAVPGIVSADIATYGKLEPTITVADGDASFSGGASRLGFKSSKDMGNGNTVAGLYEIGIDASSMSVAASNRLSQISFSGDWGSAKLGRVWSAVSSAGLWNHCVGVLQACALPGTQFRTSDSVGLSAGVGGLDLVGDLQFADGGVARWTIGTSVDIGSLSIGASYADAGADDFTMVSFSTSLGGIGIGAGYGTGGGSDGWAVQSSFAGLNVQMEQVDDAQKVYADYPIDLGGATLKILGAGGDGDTTFGARVVYSL
;
A
#
# COMPACT_ATOMS: atom_id res chain seq x y z
N MET A 1 -9.69 11.38 -24.19
CA MET A 1 -8.51 10.51 -24.41
C MET A 1 -8.80 9.50 -25.53
N ASN A 2 -7.88 9.31 -26.46
CA ASN A 2 -8.15 8.53 -27.68
C ASN A 2 -8.10 7.02 -27.38
N LYS A 3 -9.28 6.35 -27.26
CA LYS A 3 -9.41 4.92 -26.92
C LYS A 3 -8.57 3.99 -27.82
N LYS A 4 -8.18 4.46 -29.02
CA LYS A 4 -7.35 3.73 -29.97
C LYS A 4 -5.87 3.64 -29.55
N LEU A 5 -5.34 4.62 -28.81
CA LEU A 5 -3.93 4.59 -28.34
C LEU A 5 -3.74 3.61 -27.18
N LEU A 6 -4.74 3.47 -26.30
CA LEU A 6 -4.72 2.50 -25.21
C LEU A 6 -4.79 1.05 -25.75
N ALA A 7 -5.61 0.82 -26.79
CA ALA A 7 -5.75 -0.48 -27.41
C ALA A 7 -4.47 -0.91 -28.17
N VAL A 8 -3.75 0.02 -28.79
CA VAL A 8 -2.48 -0.25 -29.51
C VAL A 8 -1.36 -0.57 -28.52
N ALA A 9 -1.28 0.10 -27.38
CA ALA A 9 -0.30 -0.20 -26.34
C ALA A 9 -0.53 -1.61 -25.72
N LEU A 10 -1.80 -2.01 -25.53
CA LEU A 10 -2.14 -3.35 -25.05
C LEU A 10 -1.90 -4.44 -26.12
N ALA A 11 -2.24 -4.19 -27.37
CA ALA A 11 -2.08 -5.17 -28.44
C ALA A 11 -0.60 -5.45 -28.80
N GLY A 12 0.27 -4.44 -28.67
CA GLY A 12 1.71 -4.61 -28.88
C GLY A 12 2.39 -5.48 -27.81
N ALA A 13 1.81 -5.58 -26.62
CA ALA A 13 2.36 -6.35 -25.50
C ALA A 13 2.00 -7.86 -25.57
N VAL A 14 1.04 -8.27 -26.41
CA VAL A 14 0.52 -9.65 -26.44
C VAL A 14 1.12 -10.51 -27.56
N ALA A 15 1.86 -9.93 -28.49
CA ALA A 15 2.48 -10.67 -29.60
C ALA A 15 3.81 -11.33 -29.15
N VAL A 16 3.74 -12.42 -28.38
CA VAL A 16 4.94 -13.16 -27.96
C VAL A 16 4.96 -14.57 -28.50
N PRO A 17 5.93 -14.93 -29.34
CA PRO A 17 6.20 -16.32 -29.67
C PRO A 17 7.14 -16.94 -28.62
N GLY A 18 6.70 -17.99 -28.00
CA GLY A 18 7.53 -18.86 -27.19
C GLY A 18 6.98 -19.12 -25.79
N ILE A 19 6.44 -20.31 -25.58
CA ILE A 19 6.08 -20.85 -24.27
C ILE A 19 7.40 -21.21 -23.57
N VAL A 20 7.93 -20.28 -22.78
CA VAL A 20 8.91 -20.62 -21.74
C VAL A 20 8.12 -20.58 -20.44
N SER A 21 8.13 -21.67 -19.66
CA SER A 21 7.44 -21.70 -18.37
C SER A 21 7.99 -20.62 -17.46
N ALA A 22 7.14 -19.74 -16.95
CA ALA A 22 7.51 -18.84 -15.89
C ALA A 22 7.55 -19.63 -14.57
N ASP A 23 8.63 -19.49 -13.81
CA ASP A 23 8.70 -20.08 -12.48
C ASP A 23 7.69 -19.39 -11.57
N ILE A 24 6.86 -20.18 -10.90
CA ILE A 24 5.90 -19.67 -9.93
C ILE A 24 6.54 -19.72 -8.55
N ALA A 25 6.76 -18.57 -7.95
CA ALA A 25 7.18 -18.45 -6.57
C ALA A 25 5.96 -18.23 -5.67
N THR A 26 5.90 -18.96 -4.57
CA THR A 26 4.93 -18.75 -3.49
C THR A 26 5.55 -17.90 -2.39
N TYR A 27 4.73 -17.12 -1.72
CA TYR A 27 5.11 -16.38 -0.52
C TYR A 27 3.91 -16.22 0.38
N GLY A 28 4.16 -15.92 1.63
CA GLY A 28 3.06 -15.69 2.56
C GLY A 28 3.52 -14.98 3.82
N LYS A 29 2.55 -14.55 4.60
CA LYS A 29 2.75 -13.96 5.91
C LYS A 29 1.57 -14.28 6.81
N LEU A 30 1.83 -14.74 8.02
CA LEU A 30 0.84 -14.90 9.07
C LEU A 30 1.05 -13.82 10.13
N GLU A 31 -0.04 -13.17 10.52
CA GLU A 31 -0.04 -12.08 11.51
C GLU A 31 -1.17 -12.25 12.55
N PRO A 32 -1.25 -13.40 13.25
CA PRO A 32 -2.22 -13.53 14.34
C PRO A 32 -2.00 -12.42 15.36
N THR A 33 -3.09 -11.76 15.73
CA THR A 33 -3.07 -10.58 16.60
C THR A 33 -4.10 -10.78 17.70
N ILE A 34 -3.70 -10.58 18.95
CA ILE A 34 -4.58 -10.46 20.10
C ILE A 34 -4.61 -8.99 20.50
N THR A 35 -5.80 -8.44 20.70
CA THR A 35 -5.99 -7.09 21.23
C THR A 35 -6.94 -7.13 22.41
N VAL A 36 -6.74 -6.20 23.34
CA VAL A 36 -7.65 -5.92 24.46
C VAL A 36 -8.03 -4.44 24.39
N ALA A 37 -9.31 -4.18 24.28
CA ALA A 37 -9.89 -2.84 24.30
C ALA A 37 -11.02 -2.82 25.32
N ASP A 38 -11.00 -1.85 26.24
CA ASP A 38 -12.02 -1.66 27.29
C ASP A 38 -12.30 -2.93 28.14
N GLY A 39 -11.29 -3.78 28.29
CA GLY A 39 -11.40 -5.04 29.01
C GLY A 39 -11.83 -6.25 28.17
N ASP A 40 -12.27 -6.03 26.92
CA ASP A 40 -12.67 -7.09 26.01
C ASP A 40 -11.48 -7.55 25.14
N ALA A 41 -11.20 -8.84 25.17
CA ALA A 41 -10.15 -9.45 24.34
C ALA A 41 -10.70 -9.89 22.98
N SER A 42 -9.98 -9.60 21.92
CA SER A 42 -10.27 -10.07 20.57
C SER A 42 -9.06 -10.73 19.92
N PHE A 43 -9.34 -11.67 19.02
CA PHE A 43 -8.32 -12.34 18.22
C PHE A 43 -8.61 -12.13 16.73
N SER A 44 -7.60 -11.73 15.96
CA SER A 44 -7.76 -11.49 14.53
C SER A 44 -6.59 -12.05 13.74
N GLY A 45 -6.82 -12.28 12.44
CA GLY A 45 -5.80 -12.73 11.49
C GLY A 45 -4.83 -11.64 11.06
N GLY A 46 -5.03 -10.40 11.49
CA GLY A 46 -4.20 -9.26 11.07
C GLY A 46 -4.20 -9.10 9.55
N ALA A 47 -3.03 -8.82 8.96
CA ALA A 47 -2.84 -8.72 7.51
C ALA A 47 -2.24 -10.00 6.90
N SER A 48 -2.62 -11.16 7.45
CA SER A 48 -2.19 -12.47 6.96
C SER A 48 -2.55 -12.68 5.50
N ARG A 49 -1.68 -13.34 4.76
CA ARG A 49 -1.84 -13.52 3.32
C ARG A 49 -1.02 -14.66 2.76
N LEU A 50 -1.49 -15.18 1.63
CA LEU A 50 -0.76 -16.10 0.75
C LEU A 50 -0.74 -15.50 -0.65
N GLY A 51 0.39 -15.59 -1.34
CA GLY A 51 0.53 -15.06 -2.68
C GLY A 51 1.31 -15.98 -3.61
N PHE A 52 1.06 -15.78 -4.90
CA PHE A 52 1.76 -16.42 -6.01
C PHE A 52 2.27 -15.32 -6.92
N LYS A 53 3.50 -15.42 -7.33
CA LYS A 53 4.11 -14.48 -8.28
C LYS A 53 4.90 -15.24 -9.34
N SER A 54 4.87 -14.70 -10.54
CA SER A 54 5.68 -15.20 -11.64
C SER A 54 6.17 -14.02 -12.48
N SER A 55 7.29 -14.18 -13.13
CA SER A 55 7.80 -13.19 -14.07
C SER A 55 8.49 -13.86 -15.25
N LYS A 56 8.48 -13.18 -16.38
CA LYS A 56 9.14 -13.63 -17.60
C LYS A 56 9.81 -12.45 -18.28
N ASP A 57 11.08 -12.62 -18.61
CA ASP A 57 11.78 -11.71 -19.50
C ASP A 57 11.23 -11.89 -20.93
N MET A 58 10.84 -10.77 -21.53
CA MET A 58 10.29 -10.68 -22.87
C MET A 58 11.36 -10.30 -23.91
N GLY A 59 12.60 -10.08 -23.47
CA GLY A 59 13.67 -9.51 -24.27
C GLY A 59 13.61 -7.97 -24.35
N ASN A 60 14.72 -7.39 -24.83
CA ASN A 60 14.87 -5.94 -24.99
C ASN A 60 14.58 -5.12 -23.70
N GLY A 61 14.95 -5.67 -22.54
CA GLY A 61 14.74 -5.02 -21.25
C GLY A 61 13.29 -5.01 -20.75
N ASN A 62 12.39 -5.74 -21.40
CA ASN A 62 10.98 -5.81 -21.00
C ASN A 62 10.66 -7.07 -20.20
N THR A 63 9.80 -6.96 -19.22
CA THR A 63 9.32 -8.05 -18.37
C THR A 63 7.80 -8.03 -18.28
N VAL A 64 7.20 -9.22 -18.33
CA VAL A 64 5.82 -9.45 -17.93
C VAL A 64 5.81 -10.20 -16.59
N ALA A 65 4.94 -9.80 -15.66
CA ALA A 65 4.80 -10.49 -14.38
C ALA A 65 3.34 -10.64 -13.98
N GLY A 66 3.04 -11.73 -13.29
CA GLY A 66 1.75 -11.99 -12.65
C GLY A 66 1.91 -11.99 -11.13
N LEU A 67 0.92 -11.45 -10.43
CA LEU A 67 0.82 -11.45 -8.98
C LEU A 67 -0.62 -11.72 -8.56
N TYR A 68 -0.80 -12.72 -7.69
CA TYR A 68 -2.07 -12.99 -7.05
C TYR A 68 -1.85 -13.14 -5.54
N GLU A 69 -2.55 -12.35 -4.73
CA GLU A 69 -2.44 -12.36 -3.27
C GLU A 69 -3.83 -12.39 -2.65
N ILE A 70 -4.08 -13.37 -1.81
CA ILE A 70 -5.32 -13.53 -1.03
C ILE A 70 -5.08 -13.25 0.44
N GLY A 71 -6.06 -12.65 1.11
CA GLY A 71 -6.08 -12.54 2.55
C GLY A 71 -6.40 -13.90 3.19
N ILE A 72 -5.76 -14.18 4.30
CA ILE A 72 -6.04 -15.33 5.15
C ILE A 72 -6.47 -14.81 6.50
N ASP A 73 -7.55 -15.33 7.03
CA ASP A 73 -7.86 -15.13 8.44
C ASP A 73 -7.10 -16.16 9.28
N ALA A 74 -5.99 -15.74 9.88
CA ALA A 74 -5.16 -16.61 10.70
C ALA A 74 -5.86 -17.03 12.02
N SER A 75 -6.96 -16.38 12.41
CA SER A 75 -7.75 -16.75 13.60
C SER A 75 -8.61 -17.98 13.36
N SER A 76 -9.18 -18.12 12.18
CA SER A 76 -10.06 -19.22 11.79
C SER A 76 -9.41 -20.17 10.78
N MET A 77 -8.20 -19.86 10.29
CA MET A 77 -7.50 -20.54 9.19
C MET A 77 -8.36 -20.61 7.92
N SER A 78 -9.24 -19.62 7.74
CA SER A 78 -10.09 -19.51 6.56
C SER A 78 -9.52 -18.52 5.56
N VAL A 79 -9.93 -18.66 4.30
CA VAL A 79 -9.62 -17.64 3.28
C VAL A 79 -10.49 -16.42 3.59
N ALA A 80 -9.87 -15.28 3.87
CA ALA A 80 -10.59 -14.03 3.99
C ALA A 80 -11.23 -13.71 2.62
N ALA A 81 -12.49 -13.26 2.64
CA ALA A 81 -13.27 -12.99 1.43
C ALA A 81 -12.73 -11.80 0.58
N SER A 82 -11.47 -11.44 0.73
CA SER A 82 -10.86 -10.31 0.02
C SER A 82 -9.62 -10.71 -0.76
N ASN A 83 -9.67 -10.61 -2.07
CA ASN A 83 -8.47 -10.55 -2.90
C ASN A 83 -7.70 -9.29 -2.50
N ARG A 84 -6.42 -9.46 -2.15
CA ARG A 84 -5.55 -8.34 -1.80
C ARG A 84 -4.96 -7.70 -3.05
N LEU A 85 -4.34 -8.50 -3.91
CA LEU A 85 -3.80 -8.11 -5.20
C LEU A 85 -4.11 -9.18 -6.23
N SER A 86 -4.41 -8.76 -7.45
CA SER A 86 -4.61 -9.65 -8.59
C SER A 86 -4.26 -8.86 -9.84
N GLN A 87 -3.04 -9.00 -10.32
CA GLN A 87 -2.56 -8.13 -11.39
C GLN A 87 -1.63 -8.84 -12.38
N ILE A 88 -1.64 -8.33 -13.61
CA ILE A 88 -0.59 -8.55 -14.60
C ILE A 88 0.13 -7.21 -14.77
N SER A 89 1.45 -7.25 -14.82
CA SER A 89 2.28 -6.07 -15.06
C SER A 89 3.22 -6.27 -16.25
N PHE A 90 3.46 -5.17 -16.94
CA PHE A 90 4.45 -5.03 -18.00
C PHE A 90 5.40 -3.92 -17.56
N SER A 91 6.70 -4.15 -17.64
CA SER A 91 7.71 -3.17 -17.22
C SER A 91 8.93 -3.21 -18.13
N GLY A 92 9.66 -2.09 -18.15
CA GLY A 92 10.88 -1.90 -18.91
C GLY A 92 11.52 -0.55 -18.55
N ASP A 93 12.45 -0.09 -19.36
CA ASP A 93 13.12 1.22 -19.18
C ASP A 93 12.15 2.41 -19.25
N TRP A 94 10.99 2.22 -19.85
CA TRP A 94 9.92 3.23 -19.95
C TRP A 94 9.06 3.36 -18.67
N GLY A 95 9.23 2.44 -17.72
CA GLY A 95 8.41 2.36 -16.51
C GLY A 95 7.58 1.09 -16.42
N SER A 96 6.35 1.16 -15.92
CA SER A 96 5.46 -0.01 -15.84
C SER A 96 3.99 0.32 -16.10
N ALA A 97 3.27 -0.69 -16.60
CA ALA A 97 1.81 -0.72 -16.65
C ALA A 97 1.29 -1.95 -15.91
N LYS A 98 0.23 -1.80 -15.11
CA LYS A 98 -0.37 -2.86 -14.29
C LYS A 98 -1.87 -2.90 -14.55
N LEU A 99 -2.45 -4.10 -14.63
CA LEU A 99 -3.85 -4.33 -14.92
C LEU A 99 -4.46 -5.23 -13.84
N GLY A 100 -5.61 -4.87 -13.29
CA GLY A 100 -6.36 -5.66 -12.32
C GLY A 100 -6.53 -4.95 -10.97
N ARG A 101 -6.40 -5.69 -9.86
CA ARG A 101 -6.36 -5.10 -8.53
C ARG A 101 -4.91 -4.81 -8.14
N VAL A 102 -4.57 -3.54 -8.14
CA VAL A 102 -3.20 -3.04 -8.02
C VAL A 102 -3.00 -2.19 -6.76
N TRP A 103 -1.77 -1.96 -6.35
CA TRP A 103 -1.47 -0.87 -5.42
C TRP A 103 -1.86 0.46 -6.07
N SER A 104 -2.57 1.31 -5.32
CA SER A 104 -2.99 2.61 -5.80
C SER A 104 -1.80 3.56 -6.04
N ALA A 105 -2.01 4.57 -6.86
CA ALA A 105 -1.03 5.63 -7.03
C ALA A 105 -0.78 6.41 -5.73
N VAL A 106 -1.80 6.58 -4.87
CA VAL A 106 -1.63 7.16 -3.52
C VAL A 106 -0.64 6.35 -2.69
N SER A 107 -0.77 5.01 -2.65
CA SER A 107 0.17 4.13 -1.93
C SER A 107 1.59 4.25 -2.45
N SER A 108 1.74 4.42 -3.76
CA SER A 108 3.04 4.48 -4.43
C SER A 108 3.70 5.86 -4.33
N ALA A 109 2.92 6.93 -4.16
CA ALA A 109 3.37 8.32 -4.13
C ALA A 109 3.71 8.86 -2.72
N GLY A 110 3.98 7.99 -1.73
CA GLY A 110 4.46 8.44 -0.43
C GLY A 110 3.49 8.25 0.75
N LEU A 111 2.42 7.46 0.60
CA LEU A 111 1.56 7.08 1.73
C LEU A 111 2.38 6.55 2.92
N TRP A 112 3.39 5.74 2.65
CA TRP A 112 4.23 5.12 3.68
C TRP A 112 5.17 6.10 4.41
N ASN A 113 5.29 7.34 3.95
CA ASN A 113 6.05 8.37 4.64
C ASN A 113 5.45 8.73 6.02
N HIS A 114 4.15 8.53 6.20
CA HIS A 114 3.45 8.87 7.44
C HIS A 114 2.61 7.72 8.01
N CYS A 115 2.64 6.55 7.39
CA CYS A 115 1.78 5.43 7.72
C CYS A 115 2.63 4.23 8.18
N VAL A 116 2.62 3.91 9.46
CA VAL A 116 3.36 2.75 10.01
C VAL A 116 2.63 1.41 9.89
N GLY A 117 1.37 1.42 9.47
CA GLY A 117 0.58 0.19 9.29
C GLY A 117 0.27 -0.56 10.58
N VAL A 118 0.29 0.10 11.73
CA VAL A 118 -0.06 -0.45 13.03
C VAL A 118 -1.53 -0.22 13.30
N LEU A 119 -2.27 -1.27 13.66
CA LEU A 119 -3.67 -1.20 14.10
C LEU A 119 -4.58 -0.26 13.26
N GLN A 120 -4.36 -0.21 11.95
CA GLN A 120 -5.08 0.68 11.00
C GLN A 120 -4.72 2.18 11.06
N ALA A 121 -3.54 2.51 11.54
CA ALA A 121 -3.01 3.87 11.51
C ALA A 121 -2.71 4.31 10.08
N CYS A 122 -3.64 4.85 9.36
CA CYS A 122 -3.50 5.45 8.02
C CYS A 122 -4.88 5.91 7.56
N ALA A 123 -5.51 6.78 8.31
CA ALA A 123 -6.90 7.19 8.08
C ALA A 123 -7.03 8.56 7.39
N LEU A 124 -5.92 9.16 6.93
CA LEU A 124 -6.00 10.47 6.27
C LEU A 124 -6.95 10.44 5.07
N PRO A 125 -7.70 11.52 4.83
CA PRO A 125 -8.55 11.65 3.65
C PRO A 125 -7.78 11.35 2.37
N GLY A 126 -8.40 10.61 1.46
CA GLY A 126 -7.76 10.16 0.22
C GLY A 126 -6.88 8.91 0.36
N THR A 127 -6.64 8.40 1.58
CA THR A 127 -5.91 7.13 1.76
C THR A 127 -6.61 6.00 1.03
N GLN A 128 -5.88 5.41 0.11
CA GLN A 128 -6.31 4.23 -0.63
C GLN A 128 -5.11 3.31 -0.87
N PHE A 129 -5.15 2.11 -0.32
CA PHE A 129 -4.06 1.17 -0.50
C PHE A 129 -4.08 0.50 -1.87
N ARG A 130 -5.25 0.11 -2.34
CA ARG A 130 -5.42 -0.67 -3.57
C ARG A 130 -6.64 -0.23 -4.34
N THR A 131 -6.53 -0.27 -5.67
CA THR A 131 -7.64 -0.05 -6.61
C THR A 131 -7.97 -1.35 -7.33
N SER A 132 -9.27 -1.67 -7.45
CA SER A 132 -9.78 -2.80 -8.24
C SER A 132 -10.18 -2.32 -9.62
N ASP A 133 -10.28 -3.25 -10.56
CA ASP A 133 -10.71 -2.96 -11.94
C ASP A 133 -9.92 -1.80 -12.55
N SER A 134 -8.59 -1.84 -12.38
CA SER A 134 -7.74 -0.68 -12.58
C SER A 134 -6.64 -0.91 -13.58
N VAL A 135 -6.21 0.21 -14.18
CA VAL A 135 -4.94 0.35 -14.88
C VAL A 135 -4.04 1.27 -14.06
N GLY A 136 -2.91 0.75 -13.58
CA GLY A 136 -1.87 1.51 -12.91
C GLY A 136 -0.69 1.76 -13.86
N LEU A 137 -0.10 2.95 -13.80
CA LEU A 137 1.06 3.36 -14.59
C LEU A 137 2.14 3.93 -13.69
N SER A 138 3.40 3.70 -14.02
CA SER A 138 4.53 4.36 -13.36
C SER A 138 5.67 4.64 -14.34
N ALA A 139 6.39 5.75 -14.12
CA ALA A 139 7.59 6.09 -14.87
C ALA A 139 8.53 6.96 -14.03
N GLY A 140 9.84 6.78 -14.18
CA GLY A 140 10.85 7.67 -13.64
C GLY A 140 11.20 8.77 -14.65
N VAL A 141 11.12 10.03 -14.25
CA VAL A 141 11.45 11.17 -15.11
C VAL A 141 12.25 12.21 -14.33
N GLY A 142 13.52 12.39 -14.68
CA GLY A 142 14.36 13.45 -14.10
C GLY A 142 14.54 13.33 -12.57
N GLY A 143 14.53 12.11 -12.03
CA GLY A 143 14.63 11.85 -10.58
C GLY A 143 13.30 11.91 -9.84
N LEU A 144 12.19 12.16 -10.54
CA LEU A 144 10.83 12.04 -10.01
C LEU A 144 10.27 10.66 -10.37
N ASP A 145 9.62 10.01 -9.42
CA ASP A 145 8.76 8.86 -9.67
C ASP A 145 7.33 9.37 -9.92
N LEU A 146 6.85 9.18 -11.13
CA LEU A 146 5.49 9.50 -11.53
C LEU A 146 4.64 8.24 -11.50
N VAL A 147 3.48 8.32 -10.87
CA VAL A 147 2.53 7.22 -10.77
C VAL A 147 1.11 7.70 -11.08
N GLY A 148 0.30 6.81 -11.63
CA GLY A 148 -1.11 7.10 -11.86
C GLY A 148 -1.93 5.83 -11.87
N ASP A 149 -3.21 5.92 -11.56
CA ASP A 149 -4.16 4.84 -11.77
C ASP A 149 -5.52 5.35 -12.28
N LEU A 150 -6.19 4.47 -13.02
CA LEU A 150 -7.54 4.63 -13.50
C LEU A 150 -8.36 3.46 -12.97
N GLN A 151 -9.39 3.72 -12.23
CA GLN A 151 -10.36 2.72 -11.78
C GLN A 151 -11.63 2.81 -12.64
N PHE A 152 -12.09 1.68 -13.10
CA PHE A 152 -13.27 1.58 -13.96
C PHE A 152 -14.45 1.01 -13.18
N ALA A 153 -15.63 1.60 -13.38
CA ALA A 153 -16.91 1.07 -12.93
C ALA A 153 -18.00 1.50 -13.92
N ASP A 154 -19.05 0.69 -14.06
CA ASP A 154 -20.24 0.99 -14.86
C ASP A 154 -19.95 1.46 -16.30
N GLY A 155 -18.89 0.90 -16.89
CA GLY A 155 -18.47 1.21 -18.28
C GLY A 155 -17.72 2.54 -18.46
N GLY A 156 -17.37 3.23 -17.38
CA GLY A 156 -16.60 4.48 -17.38
C GLY A 156 -15.43 4.48 -16.40
N VAL A 157 -14.72 5.60 -16.35
CA VAL A 157 -13.71 5.87 -15.30
C VAL A 157 -14.45 6.42 -14.10
N ALA A 158 -14.42 5.67 -13.00
CA ALA A 158 -15.06 6.06 -11.73
C ALA A 158 -14.12 6.86 -10.82
N ARG A 159 -12.81 6.64 -10.95
CA ARG A 159 -11.78 7.36 -10.21
C ARG A 159 -10.51 7.39 -11.04
N TRP A 160 -9.75 8.47 -10.93
CA TRP A 160 -8.38 8.52 -11.38
C TRP A 160 -7.50 9.16 -10.32
N THR A 161 -6.25 8.75 -10.30
CA THR A 161 -5.25 9.26 -9.36
C THR A 161 -3.96 9.56 -10.11
N ILE A 162 -3.31 10.64 -9.75
CA ILE A 162 -1.94 10.93 -10.15
C ILE A 162 -1.13 11.21 -8.89
N GLY A 163 0.13 10.79 -8.88
CA GLY A 163 1.04 11.04 -7.78
C GLY A 163 2.48 11.10 -8.23
N THR A 164 3.30 11.64 -7.36
CA THR A 164 4.74 11.71 -7.57
C THR A 164 5.47 11.55 -6.24
N SER A 165 6.67 11.00 -6.32
CA SER A 165 7.63 11.01 -5.21
C SER A 165 9.02 11.38 -5.70
N VAL A 166 9.82 11.92 -4.78
CA VAL A 166 11.22 12.24 -5.01
C VAL A 166 12.02 11.98 -3.76
N ASP A 167 13.21 11.41 -3.95
CA ASP A 167 14.19 11.23 -2.89
C ASP A 167 15.36 12.22 -3.06
N ILE A 168 15.63 13.00 -2.02
CA ILE A 168 16.71 13.97 -1.96
C ILE A 168 17.59 13.65 -0.75
N GLY A 169 18.63 12.84 -0.98
CA GLY A 169 19.43 12.28 0.09
C GLY A 169 18.60 11.36 0.99
N SER A 170 18.47 11.69 2.29
CA SER A 170 17.62 10.95 3.23
C SER A 170 16.17 11.43 3.28
N LEU A 171 15.83 12.50 2.56
CA LEU A 171 14.48 13.07 2.53
C LEU A 171 13.70 12.46 1.38
N SER A 172 12.56 11.83 1.67
CA SER A 172 11.56 11.40 0.71
C SER A 172 10.35 12.34 0.77
N ILE A 173 9.88 12.81 -0.36
CA ILE A 173 8.70 13.67 -0.47
C ILE A 173 7.73 13.01 -1.43
N GLY A 174 6.45 12.98 -1.08
CA GLY A 174 5.38 12.44 -1.90
C GLY A 174 4.19 13.38 -1.98
N ALA A 175 3.52 13.36 -3.12
CA ALA A 175 2.26 14.07 -3.32
C ALA A 175 1.34 13.26 -4.24
N SER A 176 0.04 13.32 -4.00
CA SER A 176 -0.96 12.71 -4.88
C SER A 176 -2.24 13.52 -4.91
N TYR A 177 -2.93 13.42 -6.03
CA TYR A 177 -4.27 13.95 -6.23
C TYR A 177 -5.15 12.86 -6.84
N ALA A 178 -6.37 12.73 -6.36
CA ALA A 178 -7.34 11.79 -6.86
C ALA A 178 -8.69 12.48 -7.08
N ASP A 179 -9.32 12.19 -8.20
CA ASP A 179 -10.71 12.54 -8.52
C ASP A 179 -11.54 11.25 -8.41
N ALA A 180 -12.51 11.24 -7.53
CA ALA A 180 -13.44 10.13 -7.30
C ALA A 180 -14.88 10.51 -7.70
N GLY A 181 -15.03 11.43 -8.63
CA GLY A 181 -16.31 11.89 -9.17
C GLY A 181 -16.94 13.02 -8.34
N ALA A 182 -17.59 12.72 -7.24
CA ALA A 182 -18.17 13.75 -6.38
C ALA A 182 -17.15 14.41 -5.44
N ASP A 183 -16.04 13.71 -5.15
CA ASP A 183 -15.02 14.12 -4.19
C ASP A 183 -13.63 14.10 -4.80
N ASP A 184 -12.87 15.14 -4.51
CA ASP A 184 -11.45 15.24 -4.82
C ASP A 184 -10.64 15.06 -3.54
N PHE A 185 -9.46 14.44 -3.67
CA PHE A 185 -8.55 14.23 -2.56
C PHE A 185 -7.13 14.66 -2.93
N THR A 186 -6.50 15.35 -2.01
CA THR A 186 -5.07 15.71 -2.12
C THR A 186 -4.32 15.17 -0.90
N MET A 187 -3.16 14.60 -1.12
CA MET A 187 -2.27 14.15 -0.05
C MET A 187 -0.86 14.61 -0.33
N VAL A 188 -0.17 15.09 0.69
CA VAL A 188 1.26 15.40 0.67
C VAL A 188 1.93 14.73 1.85
N SER A 189 3.16 14.29 1.68
CA SER A 189 3.89 13.60 2.74
C SER A 189 5.39 13.78 2.61
N PHE A 190 6.09 13.60 3.71
CA PHE A 190 7.54 13.48 3.71
C PHE A 190 8.01 12.49 4.77
N SER A 191 9.21 11.94 4.56
CA SER A 191 9.93 11.19 5.58
C SER A 191 11.44 11.42 5.48
N THR A 192 12.12 11.27 6.60
CA THR A 192 13.59 11.36 6.65
C THR A 192 14.13 10.50 7.79
N SER A 193 15.44 10.25 7.78
CA SER A 193 16.13 9.60 8.87
C SER A 193 17.37 10.41 9.28
N LEU A 194 17.45 10.77 10.56
CA LEU A 194 18.51 11.57 11.13
C LEU A 194 19.04 10.89 12.40
N GLY A 195 20.31 10.50 12.43
CA GLY A 195 20.95 9.92 13.62
C GLY A 195 20.29 8.67 14.17
N GLY A 196 19.69 7.82 13.31
CA GLY A 196 18.96 6.62 13.72
C GLY A 196 17.51 6.86 14.16
N ILE A 197 17.01 8.09 14.04
CA ILE A 197 15.60 8.45 14.25
C ILE A 197 14.93 8.61 12.89
N GLY A 198 13.93 7.79 12.62
CA GLY A 198 13.03 7.98 11.47
C GLY A 198 11.93 8.98 11.83
N ILE A 199 11.63 9.92 10.94
CA ILE A 199 10.55 10.89 11.09
C ILE A 199 9.77 10.92 9.80
N GLY A 200 8.45 10.95 9.88
CA GLY A 200 7.58 11.14 8.73
C GLY A 200 6.35 11.93 9.10
N ALA A 201 5.78 12.62 8.13
CA ALA A 201 4.50 13.30 8.29
C ALA A 201 3.72 13.30 6.98
N GLY A 202 2.41 13.47 7.09
CA GLY A 202 1.50 13.59 5.97
C GLY A 202 0.32 14.49 6.32
N TYR A 203 -0.25 15.06 5.30
CA TYR A 203 -1.51 15.81 5.34
C TYR A 203 -2.38 15.36 4.17
N GLY A 204 -3.65 15.12 4.45
CA GLY A 204 -4.66 14.75 3.46
C GLY A 204 -5.90 15.60 3.61
N THR A 205 -6.51 15.97 2.49
CA THR A 205 -7.77 16.71 2.46
C THR A 205 -8.63 16.25 1.30
N GLY A 206 -9.94 16.33 1.46
CA GLY A 206 -10.91 16.01 0.42
C GLY A 206 -12.14 15.29 0.98
N GLY A 207 -13.24 15.25 0.19
CA GLY A 207 -14.50 14.66 0.63
C GLY A 207 -15.14 15.38 1.84
N GLY A 208 -14.83 16.66 2.04
CA GLY A 208 -15.33 17.43 3.18
C GLY A 208 -14.58 17.20 4.50
N SER A 209 -13.45 16.50 4.48
CA SER A 209 -12.63 16.15 5.64
C SER A 209 -11.16 16.53 5.41
N ASP A 210 -10.42 16.78 6.48
CA ASP A 210 -8.97 16.96 6.43
C ASP A 210 -8.29 16.27 7.62
N GLY A 211 -6.98 16.04 7.49
CA GLY A 211 -6.25 15.39 8.56
C GLY A 211 -4.74 15.43 8.36
N TRP A 212 -4.04 15.20 9.44
CA TRP A 212 -2.58 15.08 9.44
C TRP A 212 -2.13 13.85 10.24
N ALA A 213 -0.96 13.36 9.90
CA ALA A 213 -0.29 12.28 10.63
C ALA A 213 1.19 12.60 10.79
N VAL A 214 1.75 12.23 11.93
CA VAL A 214 3.20 12.29 12.20
C VAL A 214 3.63 10.95 12.77
N GLN A 215 4.74 10.43 12.24
CA GLN A 215 5.34 9.21 12.76
C GLN A 215 6.79 9.42 13.15
N SER A 216 7.27 8.61 14.09
CA SER A 216 8.68 8.51 14.45
C SER A 216 9.04 7.06 14.74
N SER A 217 10.28 6.70 14.39
CA SER A 217 10.88 5.43 14.79
C SER A 217 12.22 5.69 15.47
N PHE A 218 12.42 5.07 16.64
CA PHE A 218 13.66 5.20 17.40
C PHE A 218 13.92 3.92 18.21
N ALA A 219 15.11 3.36 18.10
CA ALA A 219 15.52 2.15 18.82
C ALA A 219 14.51 0.98 18.71
N GLY A 220 13.87 0.85 17.56
CA GLY A 220 12.84 -0.16 17.32
C GLY A 220 11.42 0.25 17.71
N LEU A 221 11.22 1.22 18.57
CA LEU A 221 9.89 1.76 18.87
C LEU A 221 9.39 2.58 17.68
N ASN A 222 8.21 2.28 17.19
CA ASN A 222 7.48 3.08 16.21
C ASN A 222 6.29 3.74 16.90
N VAL A 223 6.11 5.04 16.66
CA VAL A 223 4.98 5.81 17.17
C VAL A 223 4.38 6.59 16.02
N GLN A 224 3.07 6.63 15.94
CA GLN A 224 2.33 7.49 15.01
C GLN A 224 1.21 8.20 15.76
N MET A 225 1.02 9.45 15.46
CA MET A 225 -0.11 10.26 15.87
C MET A 225 -0.81 10.74 14.61
N GLU A 226 -2.12 10.61 14.57
CA GLU A 226 -2.95 11.12 13.47
C GLU A 226 -4.17 11.85 14.00
N GLN A 227 -4.61 12.83 13.27
CA GLN A 227 -5.87 13.52 13.49
C GLN A 227 -6.60 13.64 12.17
N VAL A 228 -7.86 13.27 12.16
CA VAL A 228 -8.78 13.46 11.04
C VAL A 228 -9.99 14.18 11.59
N ASP A 229 -10.25 15.37 11.06
CA ASP A 229 -11.21 16.32 11.63
C ASP A 229 -10.93 16.53 13.12
N ASP A 230 -11.90 16.24 14.00
CA ASP A 230 -11.74 16.37 15.45
C ASP A 230 -11.24 15.07 16.13
N ALA A 231 -11.15 13.95 15.39
CA ALA A 231 -10.74 12.66 15.94
C ALA A 231 -9.21 12.51 15.97
N GLN A 232 -8.67 12.29 17.16
CA GLN A 232 -7.23 12.09 17.36
C GLN A 232 -6.92 10.66 17.82
N LYS A 233 -5.89 10.06 17.23
CA LYS A 233 -5.41 8.72 17.57
C LYS A 233 -3.89 8.67 17.69
N VAL A 234 -3.42 7.88 18.61
CA VAL A 234 -2.00 7.58 18.79
C VAL A 234 -1.81 6.08 18.72
N TYR A 235 -0.80 5.66 18.00
CA TYR A 235 -0.43 4.26 17.83
C TYR A 235 1.04 4.07 18.18
N ALA A 236 1.36 2.92 18.76
CA ALA A 236 2.74 2.53 18.99
C ALA A 236 2.93 1.04 18.74
N ASP A 237 4.09 0.65 18.22
CA ASP A 237 4.52 -0.74 18.21
C ASP A 237 6.00 -0.88 18.57
N TYR A 238 6.33 -1.99 19.19
CA TYR A 238 7.70 -2.38 19.48
C TYR A 238 7.93 -3.81 18.97
N PRO A 239 8.76 -4.00 17.94
CA PRO A 239 9.09 -5.31 17.42
C PRO A 239 10.20 -5.99 18.25
N ILE A 240 10.04 -7.28 18.51
CA ILE A 240 10.99 -8.16 19.18
C ILE A 240 11.31 -9.30 18.22
N ASP A 241 12.57 -9.44 17.84
CA ASP A 241 13.02 -10.54 16.98
C ASP A 241 13.04 -11.85 17.78
N LEU A 242 12.40 -12.89 17.26
CA LEU A 242 12.36 -14.23 17.85
C LEU A 242 13.21 -15.25 17.06
N GLY A 243 14.07 -14.79 16.15
CA GLY A 243 14.94 -15.67 15.37
C GLY A 243 14.20 -16.47 14.26
N GLY A 244 13.28 -15.84 13.56
CA GLY A 244 12.48 -16.42 12.47
C GLY A 244 11.05 -15.93 12.45
N ALA A 245 10.63 -15.27 13.50
CA ALA A 245 9.39 -14.53 13.59
C ALA A 245 9.62 -13.22 14.33
N THR A 246 8.70 -12.28 14.22
CA THR A 246 8.73 -11.03 15.00
C THR A 246 7.51 -10.96 15.88
N LEU A 247 7.69 -10.76 17.17
CA LEU A 247 6.62 -10.40 18.10
C LEU A 247 6.53 -8.86 18.13
N LYS A 248 5.36 -8.31 17.84
CA LYS A 248 5.08 -6.88 18.01
C LYS A 248 4.18 -6.66 19.24
N ILE A 249 4.62 -5.83 20.14
CA ILE A 249 3.76 -5.29 21.20
C ILE A 249 3.11 -4.04 20.66
N LEU A 250 1.80 -3.94 20.79
CA LEU A 250 0.97 -2.91 20.16
C LEU A 250 0.24 -2.08 21.21
N GLY A 251 0.11 -0.81 20.95
CA GLY A 251 -0.73 0.11 21.74
C GLY A 251 -1.41 1.11 20.81
N ALA A 252 -2.65 1.44 21.10
CA ALA A 252 -3.38 2.54 20.48
C ALA A 252 -4.24 3.24 21.52
N GLY A 253 -4.46 4.53 21.33
CA GLY A 253 -5.33 5.33 22.18
C GLY A 253 -5.79 6.58 21.45
N GLY A 254 -6.87 7.21 21.95
CA GLY A 254 -7.48 8.44 21.43
C GLY A 254 -8.98 8.39 21.56
N ASP A 255 -9.62 9.55 21.70
CA ASP A 255 -11.06 9.74 21.80
C ASP A 255 -11.80 8.81 22.79
N GLY A 256 -11.10 8.45 23.89
CA GLY A 256 -11.68 7.64 24.98
C GLY A 256 -11.36 6.16 24.91
N ASP A 257 -10.91 5.62 23.79
CA ASP A 257 -10.60 4.19 23.62
C ASP A 257 -9.11 3.93 23.78
N THR A 258 -8.77 2.86 24.53
CA THR A 258 -7.40 2.39 24.65
C THR A 258 -7.33 0.91 24.28
N THR A 259 -6.44 0.58 23.38
CA THR A 259 -6.21 -0.79 22.90
C THR A 259 -4.77 -1.19 23.15
N PHE A 260 -4.57 -2.36 23.73
CA PHE A 260 -3.27 -3.02 23.80
C PHE A 260 -3.32 -4.34 23.05
N GLY A 261 -2.17 -4.79 22.56
CA GLY A 261 -2.15 -6.05 21.86
C GLY A 261 -0.78 -6.63 21.62
N ALA A 262 -0.79 -7.82 21.10
CA ALA A 262 0.40 -8.52 20.64
C ALA A 262 0.13 -9.17 19.29
N ARG A 263 1.09 -9.06 18.38
CA ARG A 263 1.04 -9.65 17.04
C ARG A 263 2.30 -10.47 16.81
N VAL A 264 2.13 -11.69 16.35
CA VAL A 264 3.25 -12.47 15.80
C VAL A 264 3.26 -12.29 14.28
N VAL A 265 4.40 -11.94 13.72
CA VAL A 265 4.61 -11.85 12.27
C VAL A 265 5.55 -12.96 11.87
N TYR A 266 5.07 -13.88 11.04
CA TYR A 266 5.84 -14.99 10.49
C TYR A 266 5.75 -14.99 8.97
N SER A 267 6.89 -14.96 8.29
CA SER A 267 6.99 -15.02 6.82
C SER A 267 7.19 -16.45 6.36
N LEU A 268 6.42 -16.85 5.34
CA LEU A 268 6.45 -18.18 4.71
C LEU A 268 7.34 -18.17 3.47
#